data_369fc249471a14867d58839f04d93b2f
#
_entry.id   369fc249471a14867d58839f04d93b2f
#
_cell.length_a   1.000
_cell.length_b   1.000
_cell.length_c   1.000
_cell.angle_alpha   90.00
_cell.angle_beta   90.00
_cell.angle_gamma   90.00
#
_symmetry.space_group_name_H-M   'P 1'
#
loop_
_entity.id
_entity.type
_entity.pdbx_description
1 polymer ?
#
loop_
_entity_poly.entity_id
_entity_poly.type
_entity_poly.pdbx_seq_one_letter_code
_entity_poly.pdbx_strand_id
1 'polypeptide(L)'
;MQHLLYAALKPLYPGIRKEVSKDSGIGTVREDIFIPDLDVVLEAKCTRDSMTLKKLIEEIEADIVHYQEKNIFFYVYDKKKIIKETKNFNVYFNKQFDRKTVKLFVLQPVKL
;
A
#
# COMPACT_ATOMS: atom_id res chain seq x y z
N MET A 1 11.42 2.71 4.42
CA MET A 1 10.23 3.19 5.15
C MET A 1 9.51 2.07 5.88
N GLN A 2 9.19 0.96 5.22
CA GLN A 2 8.53 -0.18 5.88
C GLN A 2 9.33 -0.75 7.04
N HIS A 3 10.66 -0.79 6.91
CA HIS A 3 11.54 -1.28 7.95
C HIS A 3 11.40 -0.47 9.26
N LEU A 4 11.39 0.86 9.14
CA LEU A 4 11.23 1.74 10.30
C LEU A 4 9.84 1.61 10.91
N LEU A 5 8.82 1.51 10.08
CA LEU A 5 7.45 1.34 10.54
C LEU A 5 7.30 0.02 11.30
N TYR A 6 7.86 -1.06 10.76
CA TYR A 6 7.83 -2.35 11.42
C TYR A 6 8.51 -2.29 12.79
N ALA A 7 9.70 -1.69 12.85
CA ALA A 7 10.45 -1.56 14.10
C ALA A 7 9.70 -0.74 15.15
N ALA A 8 8.99 0.30 14.72
CA ALA A 8 8.22 1.15 15.62
C ALA A 8 6.98 0.43 16.17
N LEU A 9 6.36 -0.43 15.37
CA LEU A 9 5.12 -1.11 15.75
C LEU A 9 5.35 -2.41 16.52
N LYS A 10 6.51 -3.03 16.36
CA LYS A 10 6.80 -4.32 16.97
C LYS A 10 6.62 -4.37 18.49
N PRO A 11 7.07 -3.37 19.27
CA PRO A 11 6.83 -3.37 20.70
C PRO A 11 5.37 -3.27 21.09
N LEU A 12 4.55 -2.60 20.26
CA LEU A 12 3.13 -2.40 20.54
C LEU A 12 2.30 -3.61 20.15
N TYR A 13 2.73 -4.32 19.10
CA TYR A 13 2.00 -5.47 18.56
C TYR A 13 2.99 -6.62 18.37
N PRO A 14 3.26 -7.41 19.41
CA PRO A 14 4.28 -8.48 19.32
C PRO A 14 4.00 -9.52 18.23
N GLY A 15 2.74 -9.69 17.85
CA GLY A 15 2.34 -10.61 16.79
C GLY A 15 2.53 -10.09 15.39
N ILE A 16 3.03 -8.85 15.21
CA ILE A 16 3.27 -8.24 13.91
C ILE A 16 4.26 -9.08 13.10
N ARG A 17 3.99 -9.22 11.81
CA ARG A 17 4.92 -9.90 10.92
C ARG A 17 5.12 -9.10 9.65
N LYS A 18 6.28 -9.25 9.06
CA LYS A 18 6.65 -8.61 7.81
C LYS A 18 6.88 -9.68 6.76
N GLU A 19 6.22 -9.56 5.63
CA GLU A 19 6.44 -10.45 4.50
C GLU A 19 7.14 -9.70 3.39
N VAL A 20 8.21 -10.31 2.87
CA VAL A 20 8.99 -9.76 1.78
C VAL A 20 8.84 -10.71 0.61
N SER A 21 8.45 -10.17 -0.54
CA SER A 21 8.36 -10.95 -1.76
C SER A 21 9.07 -10.21 -2.88
N LYS A 22 9.64 -10.98 -3.82
CA LYS A 22 10.23 -10.43 -5.03
C LYS A 22 9.28 -10.67 -6.18
N ASP A 23 9.00 -9.61 -6.92
CA ASP A 23 8.31 -9.74 -8.19
C ASP A 23 9.32 -10.27 -9.21
N SER A 24 9.12 -11.52 -9.63
CA SER A 24 10.06 -12.22 -10.50
C SER A 24 10.18 -11.57 -11.89
N GLY A 25 9.23 -10.75 -12.30
CA GLY A 25 9.25 -10.13 -13.63
C GLY A 25 10.08 -8.87 -13.71
N ILE A 26 10.20 -8.12 -12.63
CA ILE A 26 10.81 -6.78 -12.64
C ILE A 26 11.81 -6.54 -11.52
N GLY A 27 12.08 -7.56 -10.69
CA GLY A 27 13.05 -7.45 -9.61
C GLY A 27 12.66 -6.51 -8.48
N THR A 28 11.42 -6.07 -8.41
CA THR A 28 10.95 -5.23 -7.31
C THR A 28 10.70 -6.07 -6.07
N VAL A 29 11.06 -5.51 -4.91
CA VAL A 29 10.81 -6.13 -3.62
C VAL A 29 9.56 -5.49 -3.03
N ARG A 30 8.61 -6.32 -2.62
CA ARG A 30 7.41 -5.88 -1.90
C ARG A 30 7.56 -6.23 -0.44
N GLU A 31 7.22 -5.30 0.41
CA GLU A 31 7.19 -5.52 1.85
C GLU A 31 5.81 -5.19 2.38
N ASP A 32 5.14 -6.19 2.95
CA ASP A 32 3.83 -6.05 3.55
C ASP A 32 3.97 -6.26 5.06
N ILE A 33 3.27 -5.45 5.83
CA ILE A 33 3.25 -5.57 7.28
C ILE A 33 1.86 -6.02 7.71
N PHE A 34 1.80 -7.11 8.46
CA PHE A 34 0.53 -7.66 8.96
C PHE A 34 0.46 -7.48 10.48
N ILE A 35 -0.64 -6.94 10.95
CA ILE A 35 -0.92 -6.79 12.38
C ILE A 35 -2.16 -7.62 12.70
N PRO A 36 -1.99 -8.90 13.05
CA PRO A 36 -3.14 -9.80 13.26
C PRO A 36 -4.10 -9.31 14.34
N ASP A 37 -3.58 -8.70 15.41
CA ASP A 37 -4.40 -8.20 16.50
C ASP A 37 -5.46 -7.18 16.05
N LEU A 38 -5.17 -6.44 14.98
CA LEU A 38 -6.06 -5.42 14.43
C LEU A 38 -6.72 -5.84 13.12
N ASP A 39 -6.40 -7.02 12.64
CA ASP A 39 -6.83 -7.51 11.32
C ASP A 39 -6.49 -6.49 10.24
N VAL A 40 -5.22 -6.04 10.23
CA VAL A 40 -4.73 -4.97 9.37
C VAL A 40 -3.54 -5.47 8.57
N VAL A 41 -3.49 -5.08 7.30
CA VAL A 41 -2.30 -5.17 6.47
C VAL A 41 -1.91 -3.77 5.99
N LEU A 42 -0.61 -3.47 6.04
CA LEU A 42 -0.03 -2.23 5.57
C LEU A 42 0.84 -2.54 4.36
N GLU A 43 0.58 -1.91 3.24
CA GLU A 43 1.37 -2.11 2.03
C GLU A 43 1.88 -0.78 1.49
N ALA A 44 3.18 -0.72 1.20
CA ALA A 44 3.78 0.42 0.53
C ALA A 44 3.93 0.14 -0.96
N LYS A 45 3.52 1.10 -1.78
CA LYS A 45 3.68 1.04 -3.24
C LYS A 45 4.45 2.26 -3.70
N CYS A 46 5.31 2.06 -4.69
CA CYS A 46 6.05 3.14 -5.31
C CYS A 46 5.82 3.07 -6.81
N THR A 47 5.48 4.21 -7.42
CA THR A 47 5.31 4.25 -8.88
C THR A 47 6.67 4.13 -9.55
N ARG A 48 6.69 3.42 -10.68
CA ARG A 48 7.90 3.05 -11.42
C ARG A 48 7.91 3.74 -12.78
N ASP A 49 9.08 3.76 -13.40
CA ASP A 49 9.21 4.21 -14.78
C ASP A 49 8.26 3.40 -15.66
N SER A 50 7.65 4.09 -16.61
CA SER A 50 6.69 3.50 -17.58
C SER A 50 5.40 2.97 -16.95
N MET A 51 5.17 3.21 -15.66
CA MET A 51 3.92 2.82 -15.03
C MET A 51 2.80 3.78 -15.40
N THR A 52 1.65 3.25 -15.78
CA THR A 52 0.47 4.07 -16.06
C THR A 52 -0.45 4.12 -14.86
N LEU A 53 -1.30 5.13 -14.81
CA LEU A 53 -2.33 5.25 -13.77
C LEU A 53 -3.24 4.02 -13.78
N LYS A 54 -3.62 3.56 -14.95
CA LYS A 54 -4.46 2.36 -15.09
C LYS A 54 -3.80 1.15 -14.44
N LYS A 55 -2.50 0.97 -14.65
CA LYS A 55 -1.76 -0.16 -14.08
C LYS A 55 -1.71 -0.07 -12.56
N LEU A 56 -1.48 1.12 -12.03
CA LEU A 56 -1.47 1.35 -10.58
C LEU A 56 -2.83 0.98 -9.96
N ILE A 57 -3.91 1.44 -10.57
CA ILE A 57 -5.26 1.14 -10.10
C ILE A 57 -5.52 -0.37 -10.12
N GLU A 58 -5.13 -1.03 -11.21
CA GLU A 58 -5.30 -2.48 -11.33
C GLU A 58 -4.54 -3.24 -10.25
N GLU A 59 -3.32 -2.81 -9.93
CA GLU A 59 -2.51 -3.45 -8.89
C GLU A 59 -3.15 -3.27 -7.51
N ILE A 60 -3.63 -2.07 -7.20
CA ILE A 60 -4.27 -1.81 -5.91
C ILE A 60 -5.56 -2.64 -5.78
N GLU A 61 -6.38 -2.66 -6.83
CA GLU A 61 -7.63 -3.42 -6.80
C GLU A 61 -7.37 -4.92 -6.64
N ALA A 62 -6.34 -5.45 -7.32
CA ALA A 62 -5.97 -6.85 -7.18
C ALA A 62 -5.53 -7.18 -5.76
N ASP A 63 -4.76 -6.29 -5.13
CA ASP A 63 -4.32 -6.48 -3.75
C ASP A 63 -5.48 -6.45 -2.76
N ILE A 64 -6.46 -5.56 -2.98
CA ILE A 64 -7.65 -5.51 -2.12
C ILE A 64 -8.39 -6.86 -2.15
N VAL A 65 -8.51 -7.46 -3.32
CA VAL A 65 -9.16 -8.76 -3.46
C VAL A 65 -8.32 -9.87 -2.84
N HIS A 66 -7.00 -9.78 -2.98
CA HIS A 66 -6.07 -10.82 -2.53
C HIS A 66 -5.96 -10.92 -1.00
N TYR A 67 -5.89 -9.77 -0.30
CA TYR A 67 -5.70 -9.79 1.14
C TYR A 67 -6.91 -10.32 1.88
N GLN A 68 -6.66 -11.13 2.92
CA GLN A 68 -7.72 -11.68 3.77
C GLN A 68 -8.12 -10.75 4.90
N GLU A 69 -7.28 -9.79 5.23
CA GLU A 69 -7.49 -8.84 6.32
C GLU A 69 -8.70 -7.95 6.03
N LYS A 70 -9.42 -7.57 7.08
CA LYS A 70 -10.57 -6.67 6.98
C LYS A 70 -10.17 -5.23 6.76
N ASN A 71 -8.96 -4.85 7.17
CA ASN A 71 -8.47 -3.48 7.08
C ASN A 71 -7.19 -3.47 6.26
N ILE A 72 -7.18 -2.70 5.18
CA ILE A 72 -6.07 -2.64 4.26
C ILE A 72 -5.63 -1.19 4.13
N PHE A 73 -4.38 -0.89 4.48
CA PHE A 73 -3.82 0.45 4.40
C PHE A 73 -2.72 0.47 3.36
N PHE A 74 -2.89 1.35 2.36
CA PHE A 74 -1.90 1.56 1.31
C PHE A 74 -1.17 2.88 1.52
N TYR A 75 0.15 2.85 1.42
CA TYR A 75 0.97 4.04 1.28
C TYR A 75 1.51 4.05 -0.14
N VAL A 76 1.05 5.00 -0.94
CA VAL A 76 1.46 5.12 -2.33
C VAL A 76 2.42 6.29 -2.45
N TYR A 77 3.69 6.00 -2.69
CA TYR A 77 4.67 7.04 -3.02
C TYR A 77 4.65 7.23 -4.53
N ASP A 78 3.99 8.26 -4.98
CA ASP A 78 3.85 8.57 -6.41
C ASP A 78 5.03 9.39 -6.88
N LYS A 79 6.18 8.76 -6.94
CA LYS A 79 7.45 9.37 -7.34
C LYS A 79 7.37 9.97 -8.74
N LYS A 80 6.63 9.34 -9.64
CA LYS A 80 6.53 9.74 -11.04
C LYS A 80 5.38 10.71 -11.31
N LYS A 81 4.59 11.04 -10.28
CA LYS A 81 3.46 11.96 -10.38
C LYS A 81 2.46 11.55 -11.46
N ILE A 82 2.16 10.26 -11.52
CA ILE A 82 1.16 9.75 -12.46
C ILE A 82 -0.26 10.01 -11.99
N ILE A 83 -0.44 10.25 -10.69
CA ILE A 83 -1.74 10.59 -10.12
C ILE A 83 -1.92 12.10 -10.23
N LYS A 84 -2.78 12.55 -11.14
CA LYS A 84 -3.00 13.98 -11.37
C LYS A 84 -4.00 14.57 -10.36
N GLU A 85 -5.02 13.81 -10.01
CA GLU A 85 -6.08 14.23 -9.11
C GLU A 85 -6.02 13.41 -7.83
N THR A 86 -5.07 13.76 -6.95
CA THR A 86 -4.83 12.98 -5.73
C THR A 86 -6.06 12.90 -4.83
N LYS A 87 -6.83 13.99 -4.75
CA LYS A 87 -8.04 14.01 -3.93
C LYS A 87 -9.08 13.00 -4.44
N ASN A 88 -9.30 12.97 -5.74
CA ASN A 88 -10.25 12.03 -6.33
C ASN A 88 -9.78 10.59 -6.20
N PHE A 89 -8.48 10.37 -6.35
CA PHE A 89 -7.87 9.06 -6.18
C PHE A 89 -8.07 8.56 -4.74
N ASN A 90 -7.81 9.43 -3.75
CA ASN A 90 -8.00 9.09 -2.35
C ASN A 90 -9.47 8.78 -2.04
N VAL A 91 -10.39 9.60 -2.54
CA VAL A 91 -11.82 9.39 -2.33
C VAL A 91 -12.28 8.06 -2.91
N TYR A 92 -11.76 7.71 -4.09
CA TYR A 92 -12.12 6.45 -4.75
C TYR A 92 -11.72 5.24 -3.91
N PHE A 93 -10.54 5.26 -3.29
CA PHE A 93 -10.03 4.12 -2.55
C PHE A 93 -10.31 4.14 -1.05
N ASN A 94 -10.56 5.31 -0.45
CA ASN A 94 -10.85 5.39 0.99
C ASN A 94 -12.32 5.08 1.25
N LYS A 95 -12.67 3.82 1.12
CA LYS A 95 -14.03 3.35 1.31
C LYS A 95 -14.07 1.88 1.68
N GLN A 96 -15.26 1.36 1.87
CA GLN A 96 -15.45 -0.05 2.12
C GLN A 96 -15.63 -0.79 0.80
N PHE A 97 -14.81 -1.81 0.59
CA PHE A 97 -14.90 -2.71 -0.57
C PHE A 97 -15.41 -4.05 -0.06
N ASP A 98 -16.66 -4.39 -0.36
CA ASP A 98 -17.33 -5.57 0.17
C ASP A 98 -17.27 -5.51 1.71
N ARG A 99 -16.57 -6.41 2.37
CA ARG A 99 -16.44 -6.44 3.83
C ARG A 99 -15.11 -5.87 4.32
N LYS A 100 -14.35 -5.23 3.42
CA LYS A 100 -13.01 -4.72 3.73
C LYS A 100 -13.02 -3.21 3.76
N THR A 101 -12.35 -2.65 4.75
CA THR A 101 -12.14 -1.19 4.84
C THR A 101 -10.77 -0.88 4.26
N VAL A 102 -10.74 0.02 3.29
CA VAL A 102 -9.49 0.42 2.62
C VAL A 102 -9.19 1.87 2.96
N LYS A 103 -7.95 2.13 3.35
CA LYS A 103 -7.42 3.48 3.52
C LYS A 103 -6.19 3.60 2.65
N LEU A 104 -6.09 4.71 1.94
CA LEU A 104 -4.99 4.93 1.02
C LEU A 104 -4.46 6.35 1.18
N PHE A 105 -3.15 6.47 1.29
CA PHE A 105 -2.45 7.74 1.39
C PHE A 105 -1.50 7.87 0.21
N VAL A 106 -1.54 9.03 -0.45
CA VAL A 106 -0.65 9.34 -1.57
C VAL A 106 0.36 10.37 -1.12
N LEU A 107 1.63 10.08 -1.34
CA LEU A 107 2.72 11.03 -1.15
C LEU A 107 3.36 11.29 -2.51
N GLN A 108 3.63 12.54 -2.81
CA GLN A 108 4.30 12.95 -4.04
C GLN A 108 5.48 13.84 -3.69
N PRO A 109 6.55 13.82 -4.51
CA PRO A 109 7.68 14.72 -4.30
C PRO A 109 7.23 16.16 -4.41
N VAL A 110 7.77 17.02 -3.55
CA VAL A 110 7.49 18.46 -3.56
C VAL A 110 8.69 19.15 -4.19
N LYS A 111 8.44 20.03 -5.15
CA LYS A 111 9.49 20.91 -5.67
C LYS A 111 9.69 22.07 -4.69
N LEU A 112 10.91 22.18 -4.22
CA LEU A 112 11.32 23.29 -3.37
C LEU A 112 11.99 24.37 -4.20
#